data_b040a37f21f2fa3898df67b61368d5a1
#
_entry.id   b040a37f21f2fa3898df67b61368d5a1
#
_cell.length_a   1.000
_cell.length_b   1.000
_cell.length_c   1.000
_cell.angle_alpha   90.00
_cell.angle_beta   90.00
_cell.angle_gamma   90.00
#
_symmetry.space_group_name_H-M   'P 1'
#
loop_
_entity.id
_entity.type
_entity.pdbx_description
1 polymer ?
#
loop_
_entity_poly.entity_id
_entity_poly.type
_entity_poly.pdbx_seq_one_letter_code
_entity_poly.pdbx_strand_id
1 'polypeptide(L)'
;TLGVEFDTRLNDNGWDPSSEDGTATRGDHIGIDVNGTRCNLTRSLPPLSLHGIMWASVTYDGESKVMKVALRKTELASEESSTTYEFNATMDLRDDAGLVQDAAVGFSAATGVLCESHQLLAWSFHSTGNPFQI
;
A
#
# COMPACT_ATOMS: atom_id res chain seq x y z
N THR A 1 8.09 -1.27 -12.12
CA THR A 1 7.33 -0.38 -11.21
C THR A 1 6.81 -1.15 -10.02
N LEU A 2 6.66 -0.46 -8.91
CA LEU A 2 6.05 -0.95 -7.68
C LEU A 2 5.03 0.05 -7.19
N GLY A 3 3.84 -0.40 -6.80
CA GLY A 3 2.80 0.39 -6.15
C GLY A 3 2.42 -0.21 -4.81
N VAL A 4 2.09 0.64 -3.86
CA VAL A 4 1.30 0.29 -2.68
C VAL A 4 -0.05 0.94 -2.87
N GLU A 5 -1.08 0.14 -2.95
CA GLU A 5 -2.45 0.55 -3.23
C GLU A 5 -3.29 0.56 -1.95
N PHE A 6 -4.16 1.54 -1.86
CA PHE A 6 -5.21 1.62 -0.86
C PHE A 6 -6.53 1.73 -1.63
N ASP A 7 -7.25 0.63 -1.77
CA ASP A 7 -8.45 0.54 -2.59
C ASP A 7 -9.69 0.26 -1.74
N THR A 8 -10.76 0.98 -2.02
CA THR A 8 -12.07 0.84 -1.37
C THR A 8 -12.99 -0.13 -2.10
N ARG A 9 -12.56 -0.65 -3.24
CA ARG A 9 -13.37 -1.50 -4.09
C ARG A 9 -12.67 -2.82 -4.43
N LEU A 10 -13.43 -3.89 -4.37
CA LEU A 10 -13.03 -5.16 -4.96
C LEU A 10 -13.20 -5.09 -6.49
N ASN A 11 -12.15 -5.35 -7.22
CA ASN A 11 -12.18 -5.54 -8.66
C ASN A 11 -12.31 -7.04 -8.98
N ASP A 12 -13.45 -7.39 -9.55
CA ASP A 12 -13.71 -8.76 -10.00
C ASP A 12 -12.74 -9.19 -11.12
N ASN A 13 -12.73 -10.43 -11.47
CA ASN A 13 -11.90 -11.04 -12.52
C ASN A 13 -10.42 -11.26 -12.15
N GLY A 14 -10.09 -11.36 -10.87
CA GLY A 14 -8.76 -11.71 -10.38
C GLY A 14 -7.75 -10.57 -10.49
N TRP A 15 -8.22 -9.32 -10.48
CA TRP A 15 -7.37 -8.14 -10.28
C TRP A 15 -6.92 -8.06 -8.83
N ASP A 16 -7.86 -8.35 -7.90
CA ASP A 16 -7.57 -8.38 -6.47
C ASP A 16 -7.59 -9.83 -5.99
N PRO A 17 -6.43 -10.45 -5.80
CA PRO A 17 -6.36 -11.83 -5.32
C PRO A 17 -6.91 -11.93 -3.89
N SER A 18 -7.18 -13.16 -3.45
CA SER A 18 -7.46 -13.42 -2.04
C SER A 18 -6.33 -12.89 -1.17
N SER A 19 -6.67 -12.35 0.00
CA SER A 19 -5.67 -11.89 0.93
C SER A 19 -4.80 -13.03 1.44
N GLU A 20 -3.62 -12.70 2.03
CA GLU A 20 -2.66 -13.70 2.51
C GLU A 20 -3.23 -14.67 3.56
N ASP A 21 -4.25 -14.26 4.31
CA ASP A 21 -4.95 -15.13 5.26
C ASP A 21 -5.96 -16.08 4.59
N GLY A 22 -6.03 -16.09 3.26
CA GLY A 22 -6.93 -16.92 2.47
C GLY A 22 -8.38 -16.43 2.43
N THR A 23 -8.67 -15.27 3.03
CA THR A 23 -9.99 -14.65 2.92
C THR A 23 -10.12 -13.96 1.59
N ALA A 24 -11.31 -13.97 1.01
CA ALA A 24 -11.59 -13.19 -0.20
C ALA A 24 -11.51 -11.71 0.13
N THR A 25 -10.79 -10.94 -0.69
CA THR A 25 -10.78 -9.48 -0.60
C THR A 25 -12.21 -8.96 -0.80
N ARG A 26 -12.67 -8.08 0.08
CA ARG A 26 -14.04 -7.58 0.08
C ARG A 26 -14.07 -6.08 0.35
N GLY A 27 -13.94 -5.29 -0.71
CA GLY A 27 -13.94 -3.83 -0.56
C GLY A 27 -12.59 -3.31 -0.09
N ASP A 28 -12.55 -2.58 1.02
CA ASP A 28 -11.34 -1.93 1.50
C ASP A 28 -10.18 -2.91 1.67
N HIS A 29 -9.04 -2.61 1.05
CA HIS A 29 -7.84 -3.42 1.14
C HIS A 29 -6.56 -2.61 0.92
N ILE A 30 -5.45 -3.20 1.34
CA ILE A 30 -4.10 -2.76 0.97
C ILE A 30 -3.60 -3.75 -0.07
N GLY A 31 -3.09 -3.24 -1.19
CA GLY A 31 -2.50 -4.04 -2.26
C GLY A 31 -1.03 -3.71 -2.49
N ILE A 32 -0.31 -4.65 -3.06
CA ILE A 32 1.01 -4.44 -3.62
C ILE A 32 0.98 -4.86 -5.08
N ASP A 33 1.26 -3.88 -5.95
CA ASP A 33 1.28 -4.02 -7.39
C ASP A 33 2.69 -4.07 -7.90
N VAL A 34 3.00 -5.05 -8.71
CA VAL A 34 4.31 -5.19 -9.32
C VAL A 34 4.17 -5.18 -10.83
N ASN A 35 4.83 -4.22 -11.47
CA ASN A 35 4.85 -4.06 -12.93
C ASN A 35 3.47 -3.90 -13.60
N GLY A 36 2.50 -3.38 -12.87
CA GLY A 36 1.15 -3.16 -13.37
C GLY A 36 0.26 -2.52 -12.33
N THR A 37 -1.05 -2.62 -12.56
CA THR A 37 -2.11 -2.16 -11.66
C THR A 37 -2.93 -3.32 -11.10
N ARG A 38 -2.43 -4.53 -11.26
CA ARG A 38 -3.03 -5.74 -10.70
C ARG A 38 -2.28 -6.09 -9.44
N CYS A 39 -3.02 -6.26 -8.35
CA CYS A 39 -2.43 -6.64 -7.08
C CYS A 39 -1.75 -8.02 -7.16
N ASN A 40 -0.51 -8.07 -6.73
CA ASN A 40 0.22 -9.32 -6.53
C ASN A 40 -0.06 -9.92 -5.16
N LEU A 41 -0.20 -9.05 -4.17
CA LEU A 41 -0.51 -9.40 -2.79
C LEU A 41 -1.54 -8.43 -2.24
N THR A 42 -2.51 -8.93 -1.46
CA THR A 42 -3.53 -8.10 -0.82
C THR A 42 -3.70 -8.42 0.66
N ARG A 43 -4.15 -7.42 1.40
CA ARG A 43 -4.63 -7.52 2.77
C ARG A 43 -6.00 -6.90 2.87
N SER A 44 -7.03 -7.71 3.12
CA SER A 44 -8.38 -7.20 3.36
C SER A 44 -8.47 -6.38 4.65
N LEU A 45 -9.23 -5.31 4.59
CA LEU A 45 -9.54 -4.45 5.72
C LEU A 45 -11.03 -4.52 6.05
N PRO A 46 -11.45 -4.18 7.27
CA PRO A 46 -12.85 -3.99 7.57
C PRO A 46 -13.48 -2.92 6.67
N PRO A 47 -14.78 -3.02 6.34
CA PRO A 47 -15.47 -2.00 5.55
C PRO A 47 -15.29 -0.59 6.15
N LEU A 48 -15.14 0.42 5.29
CA LEU A 48 -14.95 1.82 5.65
C LEU A 48 -13.64 2.13 6.41
N SER A 49 -12.68 1.22 6.37
CA SER A 49 -11.35 1.46 6.95
C SER A 49 -10.59 2.58 6.25
N LEU A 50 -10.81 2.73 4.93
CA LEU A 50 -10.13 3.73 4.09
C LEU A 50 -10.88 5.07 3.99
N HIS A 51 -11.87 5.31 4.84
CA HIS A 51 -12.59 6.58 4.89
C HIS A 51 -12.00 7.53 5.95
N GLY A 52 -11.83 8.80 5.58
CA GLY A 52 -11.37 9.87 6.47
C GLY A 52 -9.86 10.12 6.37
N ILE A 53 -9.29 10.73 7.42
CA ILE A 53 -7.86 11.06 7.45
C ILE A 53 -7.07 9.88 7.98
N MET A 54 -6.04 9.50 7.23
CA MET A 54 -5.18 8.37 7.53
C MET A 54 -3.72 8.75 7.41
N TRP A 55 -2.88 8.02 8.14
CA TRP A 55 -1.43 8.03 8.02
C TRP A 55 -0.98 6.70 7.48
N ALA A 56 -0.30 6.72 6.34
CA ALA A 56 0.32 5.53 5.79
C ALA A 56 1.84 5.63 5.93
N SER A 57 2.45 4.51 6.28
CA SER A 57 3.91 4.34 6.32
C SER A 57 4.27 3.12 5.50
N VAL A 58 5.17 3.29 4.56
CA VAL A 58 5.74 2.20 3.76
C VAL A 58 7.24 2.19 4.01
N THR A 59 7.75 1.08 4.50
CA THR A 59 9.18 0.88 4.72
C THR A 59 9.65 -0.36 3.99
N TYR A 60 10.87 -0.32 3.49
CA TYR A 60 11.51 -1.46 2.86
C TYR A 60 12.91 -1.65 3.44
N ASP A 61 13.20 -2.85 3.83
CA ASP A 61 14.53 -3.27 4.27
C ASP A 61 15.19 -4.08 3.15
N GLY A 62 16.25 -3.53 2.58
CA GLY A 62 16.94 -4.14 1.44
C GLY A 62 17.75 -5.38 1.81
N GLU A 63 18.09 -5.61 3.07
CA GLU A 63 18.80 -6.80 3.52
C GLU A 63 17.84 -7.97 3.70
N SER A 64 16.76 -7.76 4.43
CA SER A 64 15.74 -8.80 4.66
C SER A 64 14.74 -8.94 3.50
N LYS A 65 14.74 -7.99 2.55
CA LYS A 65 13.78 -7.92 1.44
C LYS A 65 12.32 -7.80 1.91
N VAL A 66 12.11 -7.22 3.07
CA VAL A 66 10.78 -7.08 3.65
C VAL A 66 10.25 -5.67 3.45
N MET A 67 9.10 -5.58 2.80
CA MET A 67 8.29 -4.38 2.76
C MET A 67 7.24 -4.45 3.87
N LYS A 68 7.11 -3.36 4.63
CA LYS A 68 6.08 -3.20 5.65
C LYS A 68 5.22 -2.00 5.31
N VAL A 69 3.93 -2.21 5.29
CA VAL A 69 2.92 -1.16 5.11
C VAL A 69 2.12 -1.07 6.40
N ALA A 70 2.07 0.11 6.99
CA ALA A 70 1.23 0.39 8.14
C ALA A 70 0.28 1.54 7.82
N LEU A 71 -1.00 1.33 8.04
CA LEU A 71 -2.06 2.31 7.87
C LEU A 71 -2.70 2.60 9.22
N ARG A 72 -2.65 3.84 9.68
CA ARG A 72 -3.26 4.28 10.92
C ARG A 72 -4.42 5.23 10.63
N LYS A 73 -5.59 4.88 11.12
CA LYS A 73 -6.79 5.73 11.10
C LYS A 73 -6.99 6.35 12.48
N THR A 74 -7.21 7.65 12.53
CA THR A 74 -7.59 8.35 13.75
C THR A 74 -9.11 8.49 13.79
N GLU A 75 -9.73 7.98 14.83
CA GLU A 75 -11.17 8.15 15.04
C GLU A 75 -11.45 9.60 15.42
N LEU A 76 -12.35 10.25 14.68
CA LEU A 76 -12.74 11.66 14.92
C LEU A 76 -13.38 11.91 16.29
N ALA A 77 -13.85 10.85 16.95
CA ALA A 77 -14.60 10.96 18.22
C ALA A 77 -13.70 10.96 19.47
N SER A 78 -12.46 10.50 19.36
CA SER A 78 -11.48 10.57 20.46
C SER A 78 -10.07 10.47 19.89
N GLU A 79 -9.21 11.42 20.23
CA GLU A 79 -7.79 11.39 19.85
C GLU A 79 -7.04 10.19 20.43
N GLU A 80 -7.62 9.49 21.39
CA GLU A 80 -7.06 8.31 22.04
C GLU A 80 -7.35 6.99 21.32
N SER A 81 -8.33 6.97 20.39
CA SER A 81 -8.67 5.76 19.63
C SER A 81 -8.08 5.82 18.24
N SER A 82 -7.05 5.04 17.99
CA SER A 82 -6.50 4.83 16.66
C SER A 82 -6.44 3.35 16.32
N THR A 83 -6.88 3.01 15.11
CA THR A 83 -6.75 1.66 14.59
C THR A 83 -5.57 1.61 13.63
N THR A 84 -4.69 0.64 13.79
CA THR A 84 -3.57 0.42 12.89
C THR A 84 -3.73 -0.93 12.18
N TYR A 85 -3.58 -0.91 10.88
CA TYR A 85 -3.53 -2.08 10.03
C TYR A 85 -2.11 -2.25 9.51
N GLU A 86 -1.56 -3.44 9.61
CA GLU A 86 -0.21 -3.73 9.15
C GLU A 86 -0.23 -4.82 8.08
N PHE A 87 0.58 -4.66 7.06
CA PHE A 87 0.77 -5.62 5.99
C PHE A 87 2.27 -5.74 5.69
N ASN A 88 2.78 -6.95 5.67
CA ASN A 88 4.18 -7.23 5.38
C ASN A 88 4.27 -8.15 4.16
N ALA A 89 5.18 -7.83 3.25
CA ALA A 89 5.46 -8.64 2.07
C ALA A 89 6.96 -8.84 1.91
N THR A 90 7.37 -10.04 1.56
CA THR A 90 8.76 -10.30 1.19
C THR A 90 8.87 -10.22 -0.33
N MET A 91 9.72 -9.31 -0.82
CA MET A 91 9.97 -9.11 -2.24
C MET A 91 11.34 -8.49 -2.49
N ASP A 92 12.00 -8.88 -3.56
CA ASP A 92 13.20 -8.21 -4.02
C ASP A 92 12.82 -7.10 -5.00
N LEU A 93 12.97 -5.83 -4.60
CA LEU A 93 12.61 -4.71 -5.46
C LEU A 93 13.39 -4.69 -6.79
N ARG A 94 14.59 -5.23 -6.80
CA ARG A 94 15.40 -5.30 -8.03
C ARG A 94 14.90 -6.39 -8.96
N ASP A 95 14.74 -7.60 -8.43
CA ASP A 95 14.40 -8.76 -9.23
C ASP A 95 12.91 -8.82 -9.56
N ASP A 96 12.02 -8.55 -8.58
CA ASP A 96 10.59 -8.66 -8.75
C ASP A 96 9.98 -7.42 -9.44
N ALA A 97 10.41 -6.22 -9.05
CA ALA A 97 9.84 -4.97 -9.57
C ALA A 97 10.71 -4.28 -10.64
N GLY A 98 11.89 -4.81 -10.92
CA GLY A 98 12.81 -4.22 -11.88
C GLY A 98 13.33 -2.84 -11.46
N LEU A 99 13.35 -2.54 -10.15
CA LEU A 99 13.88 -1.29 -9.64
C LEU A 99 15.39 -1.41 -9.55
N VAL A 100 16.06 -0.69 -10.43
CA VAL A 100 17.52 -0.62 -10.49
C VAL A 100 18.05 0.49 -9.55
N GLN A 101 19.07 1.17 -9.93
CA GLN A 101 19.81 2.09 -9.09
C GLN A 101 19.03 3.34 -8.67
N ASP A 102 18.27 3.91 -9.59
CA ASP A 102 17.49 5.13 -9.37
C ASP A 102 16.01 4.88 -9.61
N ALA A 103 15.16 5.38 -8.71
CA ALA A 103 13.71 5.29 -8.83
C ALA A 103 13.06 6.62 -8.46
N ALA A 104 11.99 6.96 -9.16
CA ALA A 104 11.12 8.06 -8.78
C ALA A 104 10.07 7.60 -7.78
N VAL A 105 9.78 8.43 -6.79
CA VAL A 105 8.67 8.24 -5.85
C VAL A 105 7.57 9.22 -6.17
N GLY A 106 6.34 8.76 -6.17
CA GLY A 106 5.18 9.61 -6.46
C GLY A 106 3.88 8.98 -6.03
N PHE A 107 2.79 9.68 -6.31
CA PHE A 107 1.44 9.29 -5.95
C PHE A 107 0.54 9.37 -7.18
N SER A 108 -0.43 8.48 -7.23
CA SER A 108 -1.52 8.52 -8.20
C SER A 108 -2.83 8.22 -7.50
N ALA A 109 -3.93 8.68 -8.07
CA ALA A 109 -5.26 8.37 -7.59
C ALA A 109 -6.20 8.25 -8.79
N ALA A 110 -7.16 7.35 -8.69
CA ALA A 110 -8.18 7.15 -9.69
C ALA A 110 -9.51 6.79 -9.01
N THR A 111 -10.61 7.05 -9.71
CA THR A 111 -11.94 6.61 -9.31
C THR A 111 -12.58 5.85 -10.46
N GLY A 112 -13.46 4.92 -10.13
CA GLY A 112 -14.21 4.15 -11.11
C GLY A 112 -15.60 4.75 -11.41
N VAL A 113 -16.61 3.88 -11.42
CA VAL A 113 -18.01 4.28 -11.64
C VAL A 113 -18.56 5.13 -10.49
N LEU A 114 -18.10 4.89 -9.28
CA LEU A 114 -18.38 5.70 -8.10
C LEU A 114 -17.20 6.65 -7.87
N CYS A 115 -17.51 7.90 -7.52
CA CYS A 115 -16.50 8.94 -7.33
C CYS A 115 -16.06 9.00 -5.87
N GLU A 116 -14.76 9.09 -5.67
CA GLU A 116 -14.12 9.37 -4.39
C GLU A 116 -13.25 10.62 -4.49
N SER A 117 -13.00 11.28 -3.37
CA SER A 117 -12.07 12.40 -3.28
C SER A 117 -10.82 11.95 -2.57
N HIS A 118 -9.70 12.04 -3.24
CA HIS A 118 -8.39 11.72 -2.69
C HIS A 118 -7.58 13.00 -2.49
N GLN A 119 -7.01 13.17 -1.31
CA GLN A 119 -6.18 14.33 -0.99
C GLN A 119 -4.90 13.87 -0.29
N LEU A 120 -3.75 14.26 -0.83
CA LEU A 120 -2.47 14.11 -0.16
C LEU A 120 -2.21 15.36 0.68
N LEU A 121 -2.28 15.23 2.00
CA LEU A 121 -2.14 16.37 2.93
C LEU A 121 -0.69 16.69 3.24
N ALA A 122 0.14 15.65 3.40
CA ALA A 122 1.57 15.78 3.64
C ALA A 122 2.26 14.46 3.28
N TRP A 123 3.55 14.54 2.94
CA TRP A 123 4.37 13.35 2.74
C TRP A 123 5.84 13.62 3.00
N SER A 124 6.58 12.57 3.26
CA SER A 124 8.04 12.61 3.35
C SER A 124 8.62 11.30 2.84
N PHE A 125 9.85 11.36 2.34
CA PHE A 125 10.61 10.20 1.91
C PHE A 125 12.00 10.26 2.50
N HIS A 126 12.51 9.12 2.94
CA HIS A 126 13.86 8.98 3.43
C HIS A 126 14.47 7.68 2.92
N SER A 127 15.70 7.73 2.43
CA SER A 127 16.49 6.57 2.03
C SER A 127 17.80 6.57 2.78
N THR A 128 18.16 5.43 3.36
CA THR A 128 19.43 5.21 4.06
C THR A 128 20.47 4.52 3.19
N GLY A 129 20.16 4.25 1.93
CA GLY A 129 21.08 3.63 0.98
C GLY A 129 22.37 4.44 0.81
N ASN A 130 23.50 3.76 0.81
CA ASN A 130 24.78 4.39 0.45
C ASN A 130 24.82 4.56 -1.08
N PRO A 131 24.87 5.78 -1.64
CA PRO A 131 24.86 6.00 -3.08
C PRO A 131 26.11 5.49 -3.78
N PHE A 132 27.10 4.96 -3.05
CA PHE A 132 28.40 4.55 -3.59
C PHE A 132 28.70 3.04 -3.46
N GLN A 133 27.74 2.22 -3.07
CA GLN A 133 27.92 0.76 -3.23
C GLN A 133 27.48 0.35 -4.63
N ILE A 134 28.45 0.38 -5.54
CA ILE A 134 28.40 -0.26 -6.86
C ILE A 134 28.83 -1.71 -6.69
#